data_4583af470ce7e5e0964f28eec1a04d43
#
_entry.id   4583af470ce7e5e0964f28eec1a04d43
#
_cell.length_a   1.000
_cell.length_b   1.000
_cell.length_c   1.000
_cell.angle_alpha   90.00
_cell.angle_beta   90.00
_cell.angle_gamma   90.00
#
_symmetry.space_group_name_H-M   'P 1'
#
loop_
_entity.id
_entity.type
_entity.pdbx_description
1 polymer ?
#
loop_
_entity_poly.entity_id
_entity_poly.type
_entity_poly.pdbx_seq_one_letter_code
_entity_poly.pdbx_strand_id
1 'polypeptide(L)'
;MKAGKLSESVLKRSVLKQLHTDHVTENATSGETMAAHIVTKPQIGADYAAAQLNRKCAGGSNAKAGKSPAGADIHMPDSVAEGTSVVSAMATRYLGGSMNPMLSVYAALNNLYCSGAEAYGIMVNLLLPTSANENDLREWVKMIDATCAKEGIAVLGGHTEVVRAVNEPVVTVTALGTVAEEKRIGAGTVKPGMDILITKQIALEGTAILATQHEQELSGRYAAPFIDRAKRFIDYLSIRSEAAVAAKSGVAAMHDISEGGVFGALWEMGQSSGVGLEIDLKKIPIRQETVEICEFFDLNPYKLVSGGAAVMAAEDGNALVHAIRLAGGDATIVGKATDSNDRVLINGDERRFLETTQTDELW
;
A
#
# COMPACT_ATOMS: atom_id res chain seq x y z
N MET A 1 6.36 -21.49 -11.80
CA MET A 1 6.52 -20.50 -10.74
C MET A 1 5.56 -20.87 -9.62
N LYS A 2 5.90 -20.65 -8.35
CA LYS A 2 4.98 -20.89 -7.23
C LYS A 2 3.97 -19.73 -7.16
N ALA A 3 2.80 -19.95 -6.58
CA ALA A 3 1.85 -18.89 -6.27
C ALA A 3 2.48 -17.89 -5.28
N GLY A 4 2.09 -16.61 -5.37
CA GLY A 4 2.61 -15.53 -4.55
C GLY A 4 3.51 -14.54 -5.29
N LYS A 5 4.17 -13.63 -4.55
CA LYS A 5 5.12 -12.65 -5.12
C LYS A 5 6.26 -13.36 -5.87
N LEU A 6 6.68 -12.78 -6.97
CA LEU A 6 7.88 -13.24 -7.69
C LEU A 6 9.12 -13.07 -6.80
N SER A 7 10.02 -14.04 -6.82
CA SER A 7 11.31 -13.86 -6.16
C SER A 7 12.08 -12.69 -6.79
N GLU A 8 12.90 -12.01 -5.98
CA GLU A 8 13.70 -10.87 -6.42
C GLU A 8 14.51 -11.15 -7.68
N SER A 9 15.14 -12.33 -7.75
CA SER A 9 15.94 -12.74 -8.90
C SER A 9 15.12 -12.89 -10.18
N VAL A 10 13.89 -13.40 -10.09
CA VAL A 10 12.95 -13.50 -11.21
C VAL A 10 12.44 -12.12 -11.60
N LEU A 11 12.04 -11.29 -10.63
CA LEU A 11 11.58 -9.93 -10.87
C LEU A 11 12.67 -9.10 -11.57
N LYS A 12 13.89 -9.10 -11.06
CA LYS A 12 15.02 -8.38 -11.69
C LYS A 12 15.29 -8.86 -13.11
N ARG A 13 15.36 -10.18 -13.33
CA ARG A 13 15.77 -10.76 -14.62
C ARG A 13 14.68 -10.71 -15.68
N SER A 14 13.44 -11.02 -15.30
CA SER A 14 12.35 -11.28 -16.25
C SER A 14 11.38 -10.11 -16.41
N VAL A 15 11.40 -9.13 -15.49
CA VAL A 15 10.56 -7.95 -15.55
C VAL A 15 11.42 -6.68 -15.65
N LEU A 16 12.16 -6.32 -14.61
CA LEU A 16 12.82 -5.01 -14.53
C LEU A 16 13.86 -4.80 -15.64
N LYS A 17 14.60 -5.84 -16.04
CA LYS A 17 15.58 -5.76 -17.16
C LYS A 17 14.94 -5.60 -18.54
N GLN A 18 13.63 -5.86 -18.67
CA GLN A 18 12.90 -5.71 -19.95
C GLN A 18 12.25 -4.33 -20.07
N LEU A 19 12.23 -3.54 -19.01
CA LEU A 19 11.61 -2.22 -19.00
C LEU A 19 12.64 -1.15 -19.40
N HIS A 20 12.34 -0.44 -20.48
CA HIS A 20 13.12 0.69 -20.95
C HIS A 20 12.32 1.96 -20.70
N THR A 21 12.76 2.77 -19.71
CA THR A 21 12.09 4.02 -19.33
C THR A 21 12.57 5.23 -20.15
N ASP A 22 13.58 5.04 -21.01
CA ASP A 22 14.23 6.12 -21.74
C ASP A 22 13.43 6.60 -22.96
N HIS A 23 12.40 5.85 -23.38
CA HIS A 23 11.51 6.24 -24.49
C HIS A 23 10.77 7.57 -24.28
N VAL A 24 10.60 8.02 -23.02
CA VAL A 24 9.89 9.27 -22.69
C VAL A 24 10.79 10.49 -22.87
N THR A 25 12.12 10.32 -22.79
CA THR A 25 13.08 11.44 -22.89
C THR A 25 13.46 11.77 -24.32
N GLU A 26 13.37 10.82 -25.26
CA GLU A 26 13.79 11.02 -26.66
C GLU A 26 12.80 11.81 -27.52
N ASN A 27 11.51 11.84 -27.14
CA ASN A 27 10.47 12.56 -27.89
C ASN A 27 10.30 14.03 -27.53
N ALA A 28 11.13 14.59 -26.64
CA ALA A 28 11.01 15.97 -26.16
C ALA A 28 11.64 17.03 -27.09
N THR A 29 12.12 16.65 -28.27
CA THR A 29 12.84 17.56 -29.18
C THR A 29 11.99 18.28 -30.23
N SER A 30 10.71 17.96 -30.37
CA SER A 30 9.79 18.71 -31.26
C SER A 30 8.79 19.49 -30.43
N GLY A 31 8.93 20.82 -30.43
CA GLY A 31 8.21 21.81 -29.64
C GLY A 31 6.73 21.51 -29.41
N GLU A 32 6.29 21.70 -28.17
CA GLU A 32 4.91 21.67 -27.65
C GLU A 32 4.38 20.34 -27.09
N THR A 33 5.20 19.41 -26.64
CA THR A 33 4.72 18.24 -25.89
C THR A 33 4.98 18.38 -24.40
N MET A 34 4.00 17.99 -23.57
CA MET A 34 4.19 17.77 -22.13
C MET A 34 5.30 16.76 -21.93
N ALA A 35 6.51 17.21 -21.61
CA ALA A 35 7.60 16.30 -21.26
C ALA A 35 7.34 15.77 -19.84
N ALA A 36 6.92 14.49 -19.73
CA ALA A 36 6.88 13.81 -18.45
C ALA A 36 8.31 13.33 -18.11
N HIS A 37 8.85 13.78 -17.00
CA HIS A 37 10.10 13.24 -16.47
C HIS A 37 9.78 12.15 -15.45
N ILE A 38 10.20 10.91 -15.72
CA ILE A 38 10.02 9.79 -14.80
C ILE A 38 10.97 9.98 -13.61
N VAL A 39 10.40 10.20 -12.43
CA VAL A 39 11.14 10.45 -11.18
C VAL A 39 11.47 9.15 -10.45
N THR A 40 10.51 8.22 -10.43
CA THR A 40 10.70 6.90 -9.80
C THR A 40 10.74 5.82 -10.86
N LYS A 41 11.90 5.19 -11.03
CA LYS A 41 12.04 4.02 -11.94
C LYS A 41 11.52 2.75 -11.27
N PRO A 42 11.00 1.78 -12.04
CA PRO A 42 10.61 0.47 -11.50
C PRO A 42 11.78 -0.21 -10.78
N GLN A 43 11.58 -0.54 -9.50
CA GLN A 43 12.57 -1.20 -8.64
C GLN A 43 11.88 -2.00 -7.53
N ILE A 44 12.63 -2.86 -6.86
CA ILE A 44 12.15 -3.59 -5.67
C ILE A 44 11.93 -2.61 -4.53
N GLY A 45 10.80 -2.74 -3.82
CA GLY A 45 10.44 -1.87 -2.70
C GLY A 45 9.99 -0.46 -3.12
N ALA A 46 9.70 -0.23 -4.40
CA ALA A 46 9.02 0.97 -4.86
C ALA A 46 7.53 0.66 -5.05
N ASP A 47 6.70 1.11 -4.12
CA ASP A 47 5.27 0.84 -4.09
C ASP A 47 4.47 1.71 -5.06
N TYR A 48 5.12 2.71 -5.65
CA TYR A 48 4.49 3.69 -6.53
C TYR A 48 5.41 4.11 -7.68
N ALA A 49 4.81 4.68 -8.72
CA ALA A 49 5.51 5.40 -9.79
C ALA A 49 5.21 6.89 -9.70
N ALA A 50 6.20 7.74 -9.96
CA ALA A 50 6.05 9.19 -10.01
C ALA A 50 6.61 9.76 -11.31
N ALA A 51 5.87 10.70 -11.91
CA ALA A 51 6.30 11.46 -13.05
C ALA A 51 6.04 12.96 -12.82
N GLN A 52 7.05 13.77 -13.03
CA GLN A 52 6.93 15.23 -13.00
C GLN A 52 6.39 15.71 -14.33
N LEU A 53 5.33 16.52 -14.30
CA LEU A 53 4.76 17.14 -15.47
C LEU A 53 5.35 18.57 -15.61
N ASN A 54 6.23 18.77 -16.59
CA ASN A 54 6.75 20.08 -16.93
C ASN A 54 5.80 20.74 -17.94
N ARG A 55 4.97 21.69 -17.47
CA ARG A 55 4.13 22.50 -18.33
C ARG A 55 4.90 23.73 -18.81
N LYS A 56 5.39 23.76 -20.05
CA LYS A 56 5.63 25.01 -20.74
C LYS A 56 4.28 25.54 -21.21
N CYS A 57 3.64 26.39 -20.41
CA CYS A 57 2.43 27.08 -20.84
C CYS A 57 2.78 28.20 -21.82
N ALA A 58 2.46 27.99 -23.10
CA ALA A 58 2.11 29.12 -23.95
C ALA A 58 0.66 29.51 -23.61
N GLY A 59 0.46 30.76 -23.25
CA GLY A 59 -0.69 31.44 -22.73
C GLY A 59 -2.10 30.90 -23.05
N GLY A 60 -2.89 30.87 -22.02
CA GLY A 60 -4.32 31.25 -22.04
C GLY A 60 -5.31 30.24 -22.56
N SER A 61 -6.07 29.62 -21.66
CA SER A 61 -7.55 29.67 -21.70
C SER A 61 -8.16 28.83 -20.55
N ASN A 62 -9.11 29.42 -19.82
CA ASN A 62 -9.90 28.80 -18.76
C ASN A 62 -10.73 27.62 -19.30
N ALA A 63 -10.40 26.41 -18.94
CA ALA A 63 -11.27 25.26 -19.09
C ALA A 63 -12.17 25.18 -17.86
N LYS A 64 -13.50 25.33 -18.07
CA LYS A 64 -14.50 25.17 -17.00
C LYS A 64 -14.56 23.73 -16.54
N ALA A 65 -14.49 23.50 -15.21
CA ALA A 65 -14.68 22.21 -14.59
C ALA A 65 -16.06 21.61 -14.98
N GLY A 66 -16.05 20.38 -15.45
CA GLY A 66 -17.28 19.61 -15.70
C GLY A 66 -17.83 19.04 -14.40
N LYS A 67 -19.15 19.13 -14.19
CA LYS A 67 -19.82 18.51 -13.05
C LYS A 67 -19.92 17.00 -13.23
N SER A 68 -19.55 16.24 -12.20
CA SER A 68 -19.79 14.81 -12.13
C SER A 68 -21.30 14.52 -12.01
N PRO A 69 -21.81 13.43 -12.62
CA PRO A 69 -23.22 13.03 -12.49
C PRO A 69 -23.68 12.74 -11.05
N ALA A 70 -22.75 12.50 -10.12
CA ALA A 70 -23.04 12.18 -8.71
C ALA A 70 -23.06 13.39 -7.76
N GLY A 71 -22.91 14.64 -8.27
CA GLY A 71 -23.04 15.84 -7.45
C GLY A 71 -21.92 16.11 -6.44
N ALA A 72 -20.88 15.31 -6.41
CA ALA A 72 -19.68 15.61 -5.63
C ALA A 72 -18.77 16.57 -6.41
N ASP A 73 -18.44 17.71 -5.81
CA ASP A 73 -17.42 18.61 -6.35
C ASP A 73 -16.07 17.90 -6.23
N ILE A 74 -15.62 17.29 -7.33
CA ILE A 74 -14.25 16.78 -7.42
C ILE A 74 -13.36 18.01 -7.50
N HIS A 75 -12.67 18.31 -6.42
CA HIS A 75 -11.69 19.40 -6.39
C HIS A 75 -10.42 18.92 -7.09
N MET A 76 -10.46 18.92 -8.43
CA MET A 76 -9.22 18.88 -9.22
C MET A 76 -8.54 20.25 -9.03
N PRO A 77 -7.25 20.31 -8.68
CA PRO A 77 -6.56 21.58 -8.60
C PRO A 77 -6.67 22.26 -9.97
N ASP A 78 -7.13 23.51 -9.99
CA ASP A 78 -7.37 24.30 -11.21
C ASP A 78 -6.11 24.49 -12.08
N SER A 79 -4.94 24.19 -11.54
CA SER A 79 -3.66 24.05 -12.22
C SER A 79 -2.74 23.14 -11.41
N VAL A 80 -2.04 22.23 -12.08
CA VAL A 80 -0.91 21.53 -11.47
C VAL A 80 0.21 22.57 -11.34
N ALA A 81 0.57 22.92 -10.10
CA ALA A 81 1.65 23.87 -9.85
C ALA A 81 2.97 23.34 -10.43
N GLU A 82 3.81 24.24 -10.91
CA GLU A 82 5.15 23.88 -11.35
C GLU A 82 5.89 23.16 -10.20
N GLY A 83 6.57 22.04 -10.52
CA GLY A 83 7.19 21.20 -9.50
C GLY A 83 6.27 20.18 -8.83
N THR A 84 5.05 19.96 -9.33
CA THR A 84 4.15 18.91 -8.84
C THR A 84 4.38 17.61 -9.61
N SER A 85 4.50 16.50 -8.88
CA SER A 85 4.53 15.16 -9.45
C SER A 85 3.14 14.51 -9.39
N VAL A 86 2.75 13.83 -10.48
CA VAL A 86 1.65 12.86 -10.48
C VAL A 86 2.20 11.54 -9.99
N VAL A 87 1.52 10.94 -9.03
CA VAL A 87 1.87 9.64 -8.45
C VAL A 87 0.77 8.65 -8.77
N SER A 88 1.16 7.44 -9.15
CA SER A 88 0.24 6.32 -9.32
C SER A 88 0.75 5.09 -8.61
N ALA A 89 -0.17 4.32 -8.02
CA ALA A 89 0.11 3.03 -7.41
C ALA A 89 -0.96 2.03 -7.80
N MET A 90 -0.59 0.77 -7.95
CA MET A 90 -1.51 -0.28 -8.39
C MET A 90 -1.46 -1.47 -7.42
N ALA A 91 -2.63 -2.00 -7.09
CA ALA A 91 -2.75 -3.21 -6.31
C ALA A 91 -3.87 -4.11 -6.85
N THR A 92 -3.72 -5.41 -6.62
CA THR A 92 -4.71 -6.43 -6.98
C THR A 92 -5.04 -7.27 -5.76
N ARG A 93 -6.32 -7.56 -5.52
CA ARG A 93 -6.77 -8.48 -4.46
C ARG A 93 -7.75 -9.50 -5.04
N TYR A 94 -7.63 -10.75 -4.59
CA TYR A 94 -8.47 -11.87 -5.01
C TYR A 94 -8.66 -12.94 -3.92
N LEU A 95 -7.97 -12.84 -2.77
CA LEU A 95 -8.10 -13.78 -1.64
C LEU A 95 -9.11 -13.37 -0.57
N GLY A 96 -9.54 -12.13 -0.55
CA GLY A 96 -10.49 -11.59 0.42
C GLY A 96 -11.95 -11.95 0.14
N GLY A 97 -12.24 -12.76 -0.88
CA GLY A 97 -13.62 -13.10 -1.25
C GLY A 97 -14.45 -11.87 -1.59
N SER A 98 -15.61 -11.72 -0.96
CA SER A 98 -16.50 -10.57 -1.18
C SER A 98 -15.90 -9.22 -0.76
N MET A 99 -14.84 -9.20 0.03
CA MET A 99 -14.16 -7.98 0.48
C MET A 99 -13.11 -7.47 -0.53
N ASN A 100 -12.74 -8.25 -1.55
CA ASN A 100 -11.70 -7.88 -2.53
C ASN A 100 -11.84 -6.47 -3.10
N PRO A 101 -13.06 -5.97 -3.44
CA PRO A 101 -13.20 -4.63 -3.98
C PRO A 101 -12.68 -3.54 -3.03
N MET A 102 -13.04 -3.60 -1.76
CA MET A 102 -12.59 -2.67 -0.72
C MET A 102 -11.09 -2.83 -0.43
N LEU A 103 -10.61 -4.09 -0.31
CA LEU A 103 -9.21 -4.39 -0.02
C LEU A 103 -8.28 -3.88 -1.12
N SER A 104 -8.67 -4.01 -2.40
CA SER A 104 -7.91 -3.49 -3.54
C SER A 104 -7.81 -1.96 -3.53
N VAL A 105 -8.90 -1.27 -3.14
CA VAL A 105 -8.89 0.20 -3.02
C VAL A 105 -7.89 0.62 -1.93
N TYR A 106 -7.99 0.05 -0.73
CA TYR A 106 -7.06 0.40 0.36
C TYR A 106 -5.62 0.04 0.02
N ALA A 107 -5.37 -1.12 -0.58
CA ALA A 107 -4.01 -1.51 -0.95
C ALA A 107 -3.37 -0.52 -1.93
N ALA A 108 -4.09 -0.13 -2.99
CA ALA A 108 -3.58 0.85 -3.95
C ALA A 108 -3.38 2.25 -3.33
N LEU A 109 -4.30 2.67 -2.46
CA LEU A 109 -4.19 3.95 -1.77
C LEU A 109 -3.05 3.97 -0.75
N ASN A 110 -2.86 2.89 0.02
CA ASN A 110 -1.78 2.81 1.00
C ASN A 110 -0.41 2.90 0.32
N ASN A 111 -0.22 2.20 -0.81
CA ASN A 111 0.99 2.33 -1.62
C ASN A 111 1.21 3.78 -2.07
N LEU A 112 0.16 4.45 -2.52
CA LEU A 112 0.24 5.85 -2.95
C LEU A 112 0.57 6.79 -1.79
N TYR A 113 -0.07 6.61 -0.63
CA TYR A 113 0.17 7.44 0.56
C TYR A 113 1.61 7.34 1.08
N CYS A 114 2.30 6.20 0.84
CA CYS A 114 3.72 6.05 1.18
C CYS A 114 4.65 7.02 0.43
N SER A 115 4.19 7.60 -0.68
CA SER A 115 4.93 8.65 -1.39
C SER A 115 4.76 10.06 -0.82
N GLY A 116 3.87 10.23 0.17
CA GLY A 116 3.42 11.55 0.65
C GLY A 116 2.38 12.22 -0.25
N ALA A 117 1.89 11.54 -1.29
CA ALA A 117 0.91 12.09 -2.21
C ALA A 117 -0.50 12.14 -1.60
N GLU A 118 -1.27 13.14 -2.03
CA GLU A 118 -2.70 13.22 -1.80
C GLU A 118 -3.44 12.56 -2.97
N ALA A 119 -4.27 11.55 -2.65
CA ALA A 119 -5.08 10.86 -3.65
C ALA A 119 -6.25 11.73 -4.09
N TYR A 120 -6.59 11.70 -5.38
CA TYR A 120 -7.79 12.36 -5.92
C TYR A 120 -8.74 11.39 -6.62
N GLY A 121 -8.29 10.18 -6.97
CA GLY A 121 -9.16 9.21 -7.60
C GLY A 121 -8.50 7.88 -7.91
N ILE A 122 -9.32 6.94 -8.39
CA ILE A 122 -8.90 5.61 -8.78
C ILE A 122 -9.42 5.21 -10.15
N MET A 123 -8.71 4.29 -10.80
CA MET A 123 -9.22 3.49 -11.92
C MET A 123 -9.33 2.03 -11.47
N VAL A 124 -10.39 1.34 -11.89
CA VAL A 124 -10.71 -0.01 -11.45
C VAL A 124 -10.81 -0.96 -12.63
N ASN A 125 -10.17 -2.12 -12.54
CA ASN A 125 -10.35 -3.23 -13.45
C ASN A 125 -10.99 -4.41 -12.71
N LEU A 126 -12.20 -4.83 -13.13
CA LEU A 126 -12.97 -5.93 -12.57
C LEU A 126 -13.01 -7.08 -13.58
N LEU A 127 -12.30 -8.17 -13.30
CA LEU A 127 -12.41 -9.41 -14.06
C LEU A 127 -13.31 -10.39 -13.28
N LEU A 128 -14.43 -10.76 -13.86
CA LEU A 128 -15.47 -11.56 -13.23
C LEU A 128 -15.48 -12.96 -13.80
N PRO A 129 -15.63 -14.02 -12.99
CA PRO A 129 -15.87 -15.37 -13.49
C PRO A 129 -17.23 -15.48 -14.16
N THR A 130 -17.41 -16.47 -15.01
CA THR A 130 -18.69 -16.73 -15.71
C THR A 130 -19.83 -17.14 -14.73
N SER A 131 -19.50 -17.46 -13.48
CA SER A 131 -20.45 -17.75 -12.40
C SER A 131 -20.99 -16.50 -11.72
N ALA A 132 -20.37 -15.33 -11.92
CA ALA A 132 -20.80 -14.07 -11.31
C ALA A 132 -22.15 -13.60 -11.88
N ASN A 133 -22.97 -12.98 -11.04
CA ASN A 133 -24.25 -12.41 -11.42
C ASN A 133 -24.28 -10.87 -11.26
N GLU A 134 -25.30 -10.22 -11.80
CA GLU A 134 -25.43 -8.76 -11.78
C GLU A 134 -25.56 -8.18 -10.36
N ASN A 135 -26.14 -8.94 -9.41
CA ASN A 135 -26.28 -8.46 -8.04
C ASN A 135 -24.91 -8.41 -7.35
N ASP A 136 -24.06 -9.43 -7.56
CA ASP A 136 -22.69 -9.45 -7.02
C ASP A 136 -21.91 -8.24 -7.54
N LEU A 137 -21.96 -8.00 -8.86
CA LEU A 137 -21.32 -6.83 -9.47
C LEU A 137 -21.81 -5.51 -8.86
N ARG A 138 -23.13 -5.39 -8.65
CA ARG A 138 -23.71 -4.19 -8.05
C ARG A 138 -23.23 -3.95 -6.62
N GLU A 139 -23.15 -4.99 -5.80
CA GLU A 139 -22.64 -4.89 -4.43
C GLU A 139 -21.14 -4.55 -4.40
N TRP A 140 -20.34 -5.11 -5.31
CA TRP A 140 -18.92 -4.77 -5.40
C TRP A 140 -18.69 -3.33 -5.81
N VAL A 141 -19.42 -2.82 -6.81
CA VAL A 141 -19.31 -1.41 -7.22
C VAL A 141 -19.76 -0.48 -6.10
N LYS A 142 -20.83 -0.80 -5.36
CA LYS A 142 -21.23 -0.02 -4.17
C LYS A 142 -20.15 -0.02 -3.09
N MET A 143 -19.48 -1.14 -2.88
CA MET A 143 -18.39 -1.24 -1.89
C MET A 143 -17.20 -0.37 -2.29
N ILE A 144 -16.81 -0.39 -3.57
CA ILE A 144 -15.75 0.49 -4.10
C ILE A 144 -16.13 1.96 -3.88
N ASP A 145 -17.35 2.35 -4.28
CA ASP A 145 -17.84 3.72 -4.17
C ASP A 145 -17.89 4.19 -2.70
N ALA A 146 -18.40 3.35 -1.80
CA ALA A 146 -18.44 3.64 -0.36
C ALA A 146 -17.03 3.79 0.24
N THR A 147 -16.05 2.98 -0.23
CA THR A 147 -14.66 3.10 0.20
C THR A 147 -14.02 4.38 -0.32
N CYS A 148 -14.27 4.73 -1.58
CA CYS A 148 -13.82 6.01 -2.15
C CYS A 148 -14.41 7.21 -1.43
N ALA A 149 -15.70 7.16 -1.06
CA ALA A 149 -16.35 8.22 -0.31
C ALA A 149 -15.74 8.42 1.08
N LYS A 150 -15.39 7.32 1.80
CA LYS A 150 -14.65 7.39 3.07
C LYS A 150 -13.29 8.10 2.90
N GLU A 151 -12.59 7.83 1.81
CA GLU A 151 -11.28 8.41 1.51
C GLU A 151 -11.36 9.80 0.86
N GLY A 152 -12.56 10.29 0.53
CA GLY A 152 -12.77 11.59 -0.10
C GLY A 152 -12.23 11.66 -1.53
N ILE A 153 -12.28 10.55 -2.27
CA ILE A 153 -11.80 10.41 -3.65
C ILE A 153 -12.90 9.91 -4.58
N ALA A 154 -12.67 9.92 -5.88
CA ALA A 154 -13.64 9.47 -6.88
C ALA A 154 -13.14 8.26 -7.69
N VAL A 155 -14.09 7.46 -8.18
CA VAL A 155 -13.83 6.50 -9.27
C VAL A 155 -13.80 7.27 -10.58
N LEU A 156 -12.63 7.36 -11.23
CA LEU A 156 -12.42 8.12 -12.46
C LEU A 156 -12.79 7.33 -13.72
N GLY A 157 -12.77 6.00 -13.61
CA GLY A 157 -13.07 5.11 -14.73
C GLY A 157 -12.55 3.70 -14.46
N GLY A 158 -12.56 2.89 -15.50
CA GLY A 158 -12.06 1.52 -15.40
C GLY A 158 -12.56 0.62 -16.51
N HIS A 159 -12.43 -0.68 -16.28
CA HIS A 159 -12.89 -1.74 -17.16
C HIS A 159 -13.58 -2.83 -16.36
N THR A 160 -14.66 -3.41 -16.90
CA THR A 160 -15.38 -4.51 -16.29
C THR A 160 -15.72 -5.55 -17.33
N GLU A 161 -15.28 -6.79 -17.13
CA GLU A 161 -15.47 -7.85 -18.10
C GLU A 161 -15.73 -9.21 -17.41
N VAL A 162 -16.60 -10.03 -18.02
CA VAL A 162 -16.79 -11.43 -17.64
C VAL A 162 -15.87 -12.29 -18.49
N VAL A 163 -14.92 -12.99 -17.87
CA VAL A 163 -13.89 -13.76 -18.55
C VAL A 163 -13.83 -15.22 -18.08
N ARG A 164 -13.43 -16.12 -18.96
CA ARG A 164 -13.23 -17.54 -18.60
C ARG A 164 -11.86 -17.78 -17.93
N ALA A 165 -10.99 -16.78 -17.93
CA ALA A 165 -9.62 -16.90 -17.43
C ALA A 165 -9.52 -16.88 -15.90
N VAL A 166 -10.59 -16.47 -15.20
CA VAL A 166 -10.62 -16.39 -13.74
C VAL A 166 -11.73 -17.28 -13.18
N ASN A 167 -11.47 -17.93 -12.03
CA ASN A 167 -12.46 -18.71 -11.30
C ASN A 167 -13.10 -17.90 -10.16
N GLU A 168 -12.38 -16.90 -9.67
CA GLU A 168 -12.79 -15.96 -8.63
C GLU A 168 -12.68 -14.53 -9.16
N PRO A 169 -13.45 -13.57 -8.61
CA PRO A 169 -13.32 -12.18 -8.99
C PRO A 169 -11.93 -11.63 -8.72
N VAL A 170 -11.31 -11.02 -9.74
CA VAL A 170 -10.04 -10.31 -9.61
C VAL A 170 -10.28 -8.82 -9.70
N VAL A 171 -9.89 -8.09 -8.68
CA VAL A 171 -10.06 -6.63 -8.60
C VAL A 171 -8.69 -5.97 -8.59
N THR A 172 -8.41 -5.19 -9.63
CA THR A 172 -7.19 -4.38 -9.72
C THR A 172 -7.57 -2.91 -9.67
N VAL A 173 -6.93 -2.17 -8.77
CA VAL A 173 -7.14 -0.74 -8.58
C VAL A 173 -5.84 0.00 -8.86
N THR A 174 -5.92 1.07 -9.66
CA THR A 174 -4.85 2.05 -9.81
C THR A 174 -5.27 3.33 -9.12
N ALA A 175 -4.58 3.69 -8.02
CA ALA A 175 -4.75 4.95 -7.33
C ALA A 175 -3.93 6.05 -8.02
N LEU A 176 -4.49 7.26 -8.05
CA LEU A 176 -3.90 8.44 -8.64
C LEU A 176 -3.88 9.58 -7.64
N GLY A 177 -2.75 10.27 -7.53
CA GLY A 177 -2.56 11.36 -6.59
C GLY A 177 -1.52 12.36 -7.08
N THR A 178 -1.32 13.41 -6.30
CA THR A 178 -0.31 14.44 -6.56
C THR A 178 0.49 14.76 -5.31
N VAL A 179 1.74 15.16 -5.50
CA VAL A 179 2.63 15.61 -4.44
C VAL A 179 3.57 16.68 -5.00
N ALA A 180 3.87 17.72 -4.22
CA ALA A 180 4.96 18.64 -4.55
C ALA A 180 6.29 17.86 -4.51
N GLU A 181 7.15 18.03 -5.51
CA GLU A 181 8.37 17.21 -5.66
C GLU A 181 9.28 17.29 -4.44
N GLU A 182 9.40 18.47 -3.83
CA GLU A 182 10.18 18.68 -2.61
C GLU A 182 9.63 17.98 -1.36
N LYS A 183 8.36 17.55 -1.40
CA LYS A 183 7.68 16.83 -0.31
C LYS A 183 7.53 15.34 -0.60
N ARG A 184 7.94 14.90 -1.78
CA ARG A 184 7.82 13.51 -2.18
C ARG A 184 8.77 12.64 -1.35
N ILE A 185 8.21 11.61 -0.73
CA ILE A 185 8.98 10.64 0.03
C ILE A 185 9.46 9.56 -0.93
N GLY A 186 10.78 9.37 -0.99
CA GLY A 186 11.41 8.40 -1.89
C GLY A 186 11.44 6.99 -1.29
N ALA A 187 11.42 5.99 -2.15
CA ALA A 187 11.86 4.65 -1.77
C ALA A 187 13.40 4.65 -1.71
N GLY A 188 13.99 3.94 -0.74
CA GLY A 188 15.45 3.80 -0.66
C GLY A 188 16.18 4.98 -0.01
N THR A 189 15.53 5.70 0.87
CA THR A 189 16.07 6.88 1.57
C THR A 189 16.47 6.62 3.01
N VAL A 190 16.32 5.38 3.50
CA VAL A 190 16.73 4.98 4.85
C VAL A 190 18.25 5.01 4.97
N LYS A 191 18.75 5.59 6.06
CA LYS A 191 20.18 5.67 6.38
C LYS A 191 20.48 4.91 7.68
N PRO A 192 21.71 4.38 7.85
CA PRO A 192 22.15 3.81 9.10
C PRO A 192 21.90 4.74 10.29
N GLY A 193 21.43 4.19 11.40
CA GLY A 193 21.10 4.92 12.63
C GLY A 193 19.66 5.39 12.75
N MET A 194 18.89 5.44 11.64
CA MET A 194 17.48 5.79 11.68
C MET A 194 16.66 4.77 12.47
N ASP A 195 15.67 5.26 13.20
CA ASP A 195 14.67 4.43 13.87
C ASP A 195 13.70 3.85 12.86
N ILE A 196 13.34 2.56 13.06
CA ILE A 196 12.33 1.85 12.28
C ILE A 196 11.06 1.74 13.12
N LEU A 197 9.95 2.18 12.55
CA LEU A 197 8.64 2.26 13.21
C LEU A 197 7.61 1.43 12.45
N ILE A 198 6.60 0.95 13.18
CA ILE A 198 5.39 0.36 12.59
C ILE A 198 4.18 1.14 13.10
N THR A 199 3.30 1.53 12.17
CA THR A 199 2.03 2.19 12.53
C THR A 199 0.97 1.16 12.87
N LYS A 200 0.07 1.51 13.79
CA LYS A 200 -1.03 0.65 14.27
C LYS A 200 -0.55 -0.75 14.68
N GLN A 201 -1.11 -1.81 14.09
CA GLN A 201 -0.76 -3.21 14.37
C GLN A 201 -0.67 -4.01 13.08
N ILE A 202 0.14 -5.08 13.10
CA ILE A 202 0.32 -5.97 11.96
C ILE A 202 -0.87 -6.91 11.76
N ALA A 203 -0.98 -7.47 10.55
CA ALA A 203 -1.91 -8.52 10.14
C ALA A 203 -3.41 -8.18 10.32
N LEU A 204 -3.78 -6.89 10.33
CA LEU A 204 -5.18 -6.48 10.46
C LEU A 204 -6.04 -7.01 9.31
N GLU A 205 -5.58 -6.83 8.06
CA GLU A 205 -6.27 -7.30 6.85
C GLU A 205 -6.46 -8.82 6.86
N GLY A 206 -5.39 -9.59 7.05
CA GLY A 206 -5.43 -11.04 7.05
C GLY A 206 -6.30 -11.62 8.17
N THR A 207 -6.23 -11.01 9.38
CA THR A 207 -7.09 -11.40 10.49
C THR A 207 -8.57 -11.18 10.18
N ALA A 208 -8.93 -10.04 9.57
CA ALA A 208 -10.32 -9.75 9.20
C ALA A 208 -10.81 -10.70 8.10
N ILE A 209 -9.96 -11.04 7.13
CA ILE A 209 -10.27 -12.03 6.09
C ILE A 209 -10.56 -13.38 6.72
N LEU A 210 -9.66 -13.92 7.54
CA LEU A 210 -9.80 -15.20 8.22
C LEU A 210 -11.05 -15.21 9.12
N ALA A 211 -11.27 -14.18 9.92
CA ALA A 211 -12.43 -14.08 10.80
C ALA A 211 -13.76 -14.04 10.03
N THR A 212 -13.77 -13.49 8.81
CA THR A 212 -14.98 -13.41 7.99
C THR A 212 -15.23 -14.69 7.21
N GLN A 213 -14.19 -15.27 6.61
CA GLN A 213 -14.34 -16.46 5.77
C GLN A 213 -14.51 -17.75 6.58
N HIS A 214 -13.92 -17.81 7.78
CA HIS A 214 -13.91 -18.99 8.65
C HIS A 214 -14.68 -18.79 9.97
N GLU A 215 -15.69 -17.89 9.97
CA GLU A 215 -16.49 -17.60 11.15
C GLU A 215 -17.07 -18.84 11.82
N GLN A 216 -17.59 -19.77 11.01
CA GLN A 216 -18.20 -21.00 11.51
C GLN A 216 -17.18 -21.88 12.24
N GLU A 217 -15.97 -22.02 11.72
CA GLU A 217 -14.89 -22.79 12.34
C GLU A 217 -14.42 -22.12 13.64
N LEU A 218 -14.21 -20.82 13.60
CA LEU A 218 -13.79 -20.03 14.75
C LEU A 218 -14.82 -20.02 15.88
N SER A 219 -16.13 -20.08 15.55
CA SER A 219 -17.20 -20.10 16.54
C SER A 219 -17.20 -21.37 17.41
N GLY A 220 -16.52 -22.44 16.97
CA GLY A 220 -16.29 -23.63 17.78
C GLY A 220 -15.31 -23.41 18.94
N ARG A 221 -14.46 -22.38 18.90
CA ARG A 221 -13.46 -22.08 19.94
C ARG A 221 -13.64 -20.71 20.59
N TYR A 222 -14.09 -19.71 19.84
CA TYR A 222 -14.16 -18.32 20.30
C TYR A 222 -15.59 -17.80 20.38
N ALA A 223 -15.86 -16.92 21.35
CA ALA A 223 -17.15 -16.27 21.49
C ALA A 223 -17.40 -15.26 20.36
N ALA A 224 -18.65 -15.08 19.94
CA ALA A 224 -19.02 -14.15 18.87
C ALA A 224 -18.44 -12.73 19.02
N PRO A 225 -18.42 -12.08 20.20
CA PRO A 225 -17.82 -10.75 20.34
C PRO A 225 -16.31 -10.69 20.01
N PHE A 226 -15.59 -11.82 20.17
CA PHE A 226 -14.18 -11.89 19.80
C PHE A 226 -14.04 -11.91 18.26
N ILE A 227 -14.80 -12.76 17.61
CA ILE A 227 -14.82 -12.86 16.14
C ILE A 227 -15.28 -11.54 15.50
N ASP A 228 -16.30 -10.90 16.06
CA ASP A 228 -16.80 -9.62 15.57
C ASP A 228 -15.76 -8.49 15.71
N ARG A 229 -14.93 -8.49 16.77
CA ARG A 229 -13.81 -7.54 16.86
C ARG A 229 -12.76 -7.79 15.79
N ALA A 230 -12.41 -9.05 15.52
CA ALA A 230 -11.46 -9.40 14.48
C ALA A 230 -11.96 -9.01 13.08
N LYS A 231 -13.24 -9.25 12.77
CA LYS A 231 -13.87 -8.80 11.51
C LYS A 231 -13.80 -7.29 11.33
N ARG A 232 -13.98 -6.52 12.41
CA ARG A 232 -13.93 -5.04 12.34
C ARG A 232 -12.53 -4.47 12.15
N PHE A 233 -11.48 -5.29 12.05
CA PHE A 233 -10.15 -4.80 11.68
C PHE A 233 -10.12 -4.19 10.28
N ILE A 234 -11.09 -4.50 9.42
CA ILE A 234 -11.29 -3.80 8.14
C ILE A 234 -11.52 -2.29 8.28
N ASP A 235 -11.95 -1.81 9.45
CA ASP A 235 -12.17 -0.39 9.69
C ASP A 235 -10.85 0.40 9.82
N TYR A 236 -9.72 -0.27 9.97
CA TYR A 236 -8.39 0.30 10.21
C TYR A 236 -7.43 0.18 9.01
N LEU A 237 -7.95 -0.18 7.81
CA LEU A 237 -7.09 -0.48 6.66
C LEU A 237 -6.45 0.73 5.97
N SER A 238 -6.98 1.94 6.15
CA SER A 238 -6.34 3.14 5.61
C SER A 238 -5.16 3.59 6.47
N ILE A 239 -4.02 3.91 5.83
CA ILE A 239 -2.88 4.56 6.50
C ILE A 239 -2.83 6.07 6.25
N ARG A 240 -3.85 6.64 5.61
CA ARG A 240 -3.89 8.04 5.17
C ARG A 240 -3.49 9.03 6.26
N SER A 241 -4.06 8.89 7.45
CA SER A 241 -3.82 9.82 8.56
C SER A 241 -2.39 9.74 9.04
N GLU A 242 -1.86 8.54 9.28
CA GLU A 242 -0.49 8.32 9.74
C GLU A 242 0.53 8.78 8.69
N ALA A 243 0.30 8.45 7.43
CA ALA A 243 1.18 8.84 6.33
C ALA A 243 1.20 10.37 6.13
N ALA A 244 0.04 11.04 6.19
CA ALA A 244 -0.06 12.49 6.06
C ALA A 244 0.65 13.25 7.20
N VAL A 245 0.58 12.72 8.43
CA VAL A 245 1.31 13.26 9.58
C VAL A 245 2.80 13.01 9.43
N ALA A 246 3.19 11.79 9.08
CA ALA A 246 4.58 11.41 8.90
C ALA A 246 5.28 12.26 7.84
N ALA A 247 4.62 12.51 6.71
CA ALA A 247 5.12 13.35 5.62
C ALA A 247 5.42 14.79 6.06
N LYS A 248 4.72 15.29 7.08
CA LYS A 248 4.93 16.65 7.66
C LYS A 248 5.89 16.65 8.83
N SER A 249 6.27 15.48 9.36
CA SER A 249 7.04 15.31 10.60
C SER A 249 8.42 14.72 10.37
N GLY A 250 8.96 14.84 9.15
CA GLY A 250 10.35 14.46 8.87
C GLY A 250 10.58 12.97 8.69
N VAL A 251 9.56 12.19 8.30
CA VAL A 251 9.76 10.80 7.89
C VAL A 251 10.71 10.73 6.70
N ALA A 252 11.67 9.81 6.74
CA ALA A 252 12.64 9.63 5.67
C ALA A 252 12.13 8.66 4.60
N ALA A 253 11.47 7.58 5.01
CA ALA A 253 10.89 6.57 4.12
C ALA A 253 9.60 6.00 4.71
N MET A 254 8.68 5.61 3.84
CA MET A 254 7.47 4.87 4.18
C MET A 254 7.28 3.71 3.20
N HIS A 255 6.76 2.60 3.72
CA HIS A 255 6.38 1.41 2.97
C HIS A 255 5.12 0.81 3.59
N ASP A 256 4.08 0.53 2.81
CA ASP A 256 2.91 -0.14 3.34
C ASP A 256 3.23 -1.61 3.68
N ILE A 257 2.53 -2.15 4.65
CA ILE A 257 2.66 -3.56 4.95
C ILE A 257 1.50 -4.28 4.28
N SER A 258 1.81 -5.08 3.27
CA SER A 258 0.81 -5.81 2.48
C SER A 258 1.10 -7.31 2.44
N GLU A 259 1.02 -7.96 1.28
CA GLU A 259 1.31 -9.39 1.11
C GLU A 259 2.74 -9.73 1.53
N GLY A 260 2.89 -10.85 2.25
CA GLY A 260 4.14 -11.27 2.88
C GLY A 260 4.38 -10.64 4.25
N GLY A 261 3.40 -9.84 4.73
CA GLY A 261 3.35 -9.30 6.07
C GLY A 261 4.50 -8.34 6.40
N VAL A 262 4.69 -8.11 7.69
CA VAL A 262 5.72 -7.17 8.17
C VAL A 262 7.14 -7.61 7.82
N PHE A 263 7.39 -8.92 7.72
CA PHE A 263 8.72 -9.40 7.33
C PHE A 263 9.03 -9.04 5.88
N GLY A 264 8.05 -9.13 4.98
CA GLY A 264 8.18 -8.69 3.59
C GLY A 264 8.51 -7.20 3.49
N ALA A 265 7.71 -6.36 4.15
CA ALA A 265 7.88 -4.91 4.11
C ALA A 265 9.23 -4.43 4.71
N LEU A 266 9.65 -5.02 5.83
CA LEU A 266 10.96 -4.73 6.42
C LEU A 266 12.10 -5.14 5.49
N TRP A 267 11.98 -6.31 4.86
CA TRP A 267 13.00 -6.78 3.93
C TRP A 267 13.10 -5.86 2.71
N GLU A 268 11.96 -5.48 2.13
CA GLU A 268 11.88 -4.60 0.97
C GLU A 268 12.41 -3.18 1.27
N MET A 269 12.10 -2.62 2.44
CA MET A 269 12.62 -1.32 2.89
C MET A 269 14.15 -1.35 3.05
N GLY A 270 14.70 -2.38 3.69
CA GLY A 270 16.15 -2.54 3.82
C GLY A 270 16.82 -2.77 2.47
N GLN A 271 16.18 -3.52 1.56
CA GLN A 271 16.71 -3.82 0.22
C GLN A 271 16.73 -2.60 -0.68
N SER A 272 15.65 -1.80 -0.69
CA SER A 272 15.56 -0.58 -1.50
C SER A 272 16.56 0.49 -1.07
N SER A 273 16.88 0.52 0.23
CA SER A 273 17.81 1.50 0.82
C SER A 273 19.26 1.02 0.88
N GLY A 274 19.52 -0.27 0.66
CA GLY A 274 20.87 -0.85 0.77
C GLY A 274 21.42 -0.83 2.20
N VAL A 275 20.56 -0.96 3.22
CA VAL A 275 20.93 -0.95 4.63
C VAL A 275 20.55 -2.25 5.32
N GLY A 276 21.22 -2.56 6.41
CA GLY A 276 20.83 -3.60 7.36
C GLY A 276 19.75 -3.09 8.31
N LEU A 277 19.08 -4.03 8.99
CA LEU A 277 18.06 -3.74 9.99
C LEU A 277 18.30 -4.61 11.23
N GLU A 278 18.11 -4.03 12.41
CA GLU A 278 17.96 -4.75 13.66
C GLU A 278 16.56 -4.51 14.23
N ILE A 279 15.73 -5.55 14.25
CA ILE A 279 14.31 -5.46 14.62
C ILE A 279 14.04 -6.32 15.85
N ASP A 280 13.49 -5.72 16.89
CA ASP A 280 13.04 -6.39 18.11
C ASP A 280 11.61 -6.94 17.90
N LEU A 281 11.49 -8.26 17.79
CA LEU A 281 10.20 -8.93 17.58
C LEU A 281 9.17 -8.63 18.66
N LYS A 282 9.61 -8.44 19.92
CA LYS A 282 8.73 -8.17 21.04
C LYS A 282 8.09 -6.78 20.98
N LYS A 283 8.65 -5.89 20.19
CA LYS A 283 8.13 -4.53 19.98
C LYS A 283 7.17 -4.43 18.81
N ILE A 284 7.11 -5.44 17.95
CA ILE A 284 6.17 -5.42 16.82
C ILE A 284 4.74 -5.46 17.36
N PRO A 285 3.93 -4.42 17.08
CA PRO A 285 2.59 -4.31 17.64
C PRO A 285 1.63 -5.30 16.96
N ILE A 286 0.97 -6.14 17.75
CA ILE A 286 0.04 -7.16 17.28
C ILE A 286 -1.17 -7.25 18.22
N ARG A 287 -2.37 -7.49 17.68
CA ARG A 287 -3.59 -7.69 18.45
C ARG A 287 -3.70 -9.11 18.96
N GLN A 288 -4.36 -9.29 20.11
CA GLN A 288 -4.63 -10.61 20.66
C GLN A 288 -5.48 -11.45 19.71
N GLU A 289 -6.46 -10.83 19.04
CA GLU A 289 -7.31 -11.51 18.07
C GLU A 289 -6.48 -12.08 16.90
N THR A 290 -5.47 -11.34 16.44
CA THR A 290 -4.53 -11.81 15.41
C THR A 290 -3.73 -13.01 15.87
N VAL A 291 -3.16 -12.95 17.09
CA VAL A 291 -2.36 -14.05 17.65
C VAL A 291 -3.20 -15.33 17.75
N GLU A 292 -4.39 -15.22 18.35
CA GLU A 292 -5.28 -16.38 18.56
C GLU A 292 -5.80 -17.00 17.26
N ILE A 293 -6.17 -16.15 16.27
CA ILE A 293 -6.66 -16.65 14.97
C ILE A 293 -5.52 -17.27 14.17
N CYS A 294 -4.33 -16.67 14.18
CA CYS A 294 -3.17 -17.27 13.53
C CYS A 294 -2.77 -18.60 14.18
N GLU A 295 -2.79 -18.69 15.52
CA GLU A 295 -2.55 -19.95 16.22
C GLU A 295 -3.59 -21.02 15.89
N PHE A 296 -4.86 -20.64 15.75
CA PHE A 296 -5.94 -21.58 15.39
C PHE A 296 -5.71 -22.21 14.02
N PHE A 297 -5.19 -21.48 13.05
CA PHE A 297 -4.93 -21.94 11.68
C PHE A 297 -3.47 -22.35 11.43
N ASP A 298 -2.60 -22.37 12.45
CA ASP A 298 -1.16 -22.64 12.35
C ASP A 298 -0.44 -21.70 11.35
N LEU A 299 -0.75 -20.40 11.40
CA LEU A 299 -0.20 -19.36 10.54
C LEU A 299 0.79 -18.46 11.28
N ASN A 300 1.78 -17.94 10.56
CA ASN A 300 2.72 -16.96 11.10
C ASN A 300 2.20 -15.51 10.92
N PRO A 301 1.78 -14.81 11.99
CA PRO A 301 1.22 -13.47 11.88
C PRO A 301 2.18 -12.42 11.31
N TYR A 302 3.48 -12.64 11.38
CA TYR A 302 4.48 -11.74 10.80
C TYR A 302 4.60 -11.85 9.28
N LYS A 303 4.08 -12.93 8.69
CA LYS A 303 4.05 -13.18 7.24
C LYS A 303 2.65 -13.05 6.63
N LEU A 304 1.64 -12.82 7.48
CA LEU A 304 0.24 -12.66 7.07
C LEU A 304 0.00 -11.23 6.55
N VAL A 305 -0.76 -11.10 5.47
CA VAL A 305 -1.12 -9.81 4.84
C VAL A 305 -1.58 -8.79 5.87
N SER A 306 -1.02 -7.59 5.80
CA SER A 306 -1.06 -6.60 6.89
C SER A 306 -1.54 -5.22 6.43
N GLY A 307 -2.43 -5.14 5.46
CA GLY A 307 -3.02 -3.87 5.06
C GLY A 307 -3.56 -3.08 6.26
N GLY A 308 -3.32 -1.77 6.25
CA GLY A 308 -3.67 -0.87 7.34
C GLY A 308 -2.51 -0.48 8.26
N ALA A 309 -1.34 -1.10 8.11
CA ALA A 309 -0.11 -0.70 8.79
C ALA A 309 0.96 -0.27 7.77
N ALA A 310 1.95 0.49 8.22
CA ALA A 310 3.11 0.89 7.42
C ALA A 310 4.39 0.77 8.25
N VAL A 311 5.49 0.41 7.57
CA VAL A 311 6.84 0.57 8.09
C VAL A 311 7.32 1.97 7.72
N MET A 312 7.90 2.67 8.67
CA MET A 312 8.44 4.01 8.49
C MET A 312 9.86 4.09 9.04
N ALA A 313 10.66 4.98 8.47
CA ALA A 313 12.00 5.29 8.97
C ALA A 313 12.15 6.78 9.23
N ALA A 314 12.78 7.15 10.36
CA ALA A 314 13.01 8.53 10.73
C ALA A 314 14.31 8.68 11.52
N GLU A 315 14.96 9.88 11.46
CA GLU A 315 16.12 10.20 12.28
C GLU A 315 15.75 10.30 13.77
N ASP A 316 14.58 10.87 14.08
CA ASP A 316 13.98 10.92 15.42
C ASP A 316 12.64 10.19 15.42
N GLY A 317 12.69 8.89 15.69
CA GLY A 317 11.49 8.06 15.76
C GLY A 317 10.55 8.45 16.92
N ASN A 318 11.07 8.99 18.03
CA ASN A 318 10.24 9.41 19.16
C ASN A 318 9.42 10.64 18.80
N ALA A 319 10.01 11.62 18.12
CA ALA A 319 9.28 12.80 17.62
C ALA A 319 8.18 12.38 16.64
N LEU A 320 8.47 11.45 15.72
CA LEU A 320 7.49 10.95 14.76
C LEU A 320 6.35 10.18 15.45
N VAL A 321 6.65 9.28 16.39
CA VAL A 321 5.63 8.57 17.20
C VAL A 321 4.74 9.57 17.93
N HIS A 322 5.35 10.58 18.55
CA HIS A 322 4.60 11.61 19.27
C HIS A 322 3.65 12.39 18.34
N ALA A 323 4.12 12.81 17.17
CA ALA A 323 3.31 13.50 16.18
C ALA A 323 2.12 12.65 15.70
N ILE A 324 2.34 11.37 15.38
CA ILE A 324 1.28 10.45 14.98
C ILE A 324 0.24 10.26 16.08
N ARG A 325 0.67 10.10 17.34
CA ARG A 325 -0.23 9.94 18.49
C ARG A 325 -1.04 11.19 18.80
N LEU A 326 -0.45 12.37 18.66
CA LEU A 326 -1.17 13.64 18.82
C LEU A 326 -2.29 13.80 17.77
N ALA A 327 -2.11 13.21 16.60
CA ALA A 327 -3.12 13.21 15.53
C ALA A 327 -4.17 12.08 15.68
N GLY A 328 -4.11 11.29 16.75
CA GLY A 328 -5.05 10.19 17.02
C GLY A 328 -4.67 8.85 16.40
N GLY A 329 -3.51 8.75 15.73
CA GLY A 329 -2.94 7.50 15.23
C GLY A 329 -2.12 6.77 16.31
N ASP A 330 -1.49 5.66 15.91
CA ASP A 330 -0.54 4.94 16.76
C ASP A 330 0.68 4.48 15.95
N ALA A 331 1.85 4.50 16.60
CA ALA A 331 3.09 4.00 16.05
C ALA A 331 4.03 3.52 17.16
N THR A 332 4.89 2.56 16.83
CA THR A 332 5.85 1.96 17.75
C THR A 332 7.22 1.84 17.08
N ILE A 333 8.28 2.26 17.75
CA ILE A 333 9.65 2.01 17.33
C ILE A 333 9.97 0.54 17.57
N VAL A 334 10.30 -0.18 16.50
CA VAL A 334 10.56 -1.62 16.55
C VAL A 334 12.03 -1.98 16.35
N GLY A 335 12.86 -1.04 15.91
CA GLY A 335 14.26 -1.30 15.64
C GLY A 335 15.01 -0.11 15.06
N LYS A 336 16.15 -0.41 14.44
CA LYS A 336 17.02 0.58 13.80
C LYS A 336 17.61 0.06 12.49
N ALA A 337 17.87 1.01 11.59
CA ALA A 337 18.72 0.75 10.42
C ALA A 337 20.20 0.70 10.82
N THR A 338 20.96 -0.20 10.18
CA THR A 338 22.39 -0.43 10.49
C THR A 338 23.26 -0.22 9.25
N ASP A 339 24.53 0.04 9.49
CA ASP A 339 25.57 0.17 8.46
C ASP A 339 26.10 -1.23 8.04
N SER A 340 25.18 -2.11 7.67
CA SER A 340 25.48 -3.45 7.17
C SER A 340 24.44 -3.83 6.11
N ASN A 341 24.57 -5.02 5.54
CA ASN A 341 23.54 -5.61 4.68
C ASN A 341 22.67 -6.63 5.44
N ASP A 342 22.95 -6.87 6.71
CA ASP A 342 22.28 -7.88 7.51
C ASP A 342 20.94 -7.35 8.03
N ARG A 343 19.89 -8.09 7.82
CA ARG A 343 18.56 -7.81 8.38
C ARG A 343 18.31 -8.84 9.45
N VAL A 344 18.34 -8.41 10.70
CA VAL A 344 18.33 -9.28 11.88
C VAL A 344 17.09 -9.06 12.71
N LEU A 345 16.44 -10.17 13.08
CA LEU A 345 15.36 -10.22 14.06
C LEU A 345 15.94 -10.60 15.42
N ILE A 346 15.57 -9.85 16.45
CA ILE A 346 16.00 -10.04 17.83
C ILE A 346 14.81 -10.48 18.66
N ASN A 347 14.94 -11.61 19.37
CA ASN A 347 13.95 -12.11 20.31
C ASN A 347 14.62 -12.48 21.66
N GLY A 348 14.79 -11.47 22.52
CA GLY A 348 15.64 -11.63 23.72
C GLY A 348 17.09 -11.87 23.35
N ASP A 349 17.64 -13.01 23.73
CA ASP A 349 19.03 -13.41 23.43
C ASP A 349 19.19 -14.07 22.05
N GLU A 350 18.09 -14.42 21.41
CA GLU A 350 18.08 -15.06 20.09
C GLU A 350 18.20 -14.02 18.98
N ARG A 351 19.10 -14.28 18.03
CA ARG A 351 19.28 -13.47 16.81
C ARG A 351 19.16 -14.38 15.59
N ARG A 352 18.31 -13.99 14.64
CA ARG A 352 18.15 -14.71 13.36
C ARG A 352 18.06 -13.73 12.21
N PHE A 353 18.44 -14.16 11.01
CA PHE A 353 18.25 -13.34 9.82
C PHE A 353 16.78 -13.27 9.44
N LEU A 354 16.38 -12.09 8.96
CA LEU A 354 15.09 -11.89 8.32
C LEU A 354 15.13 -12.56 6.94
N GLU A 355 14.24 -13.51 6.74
CA GLU A 355 14.09 -14.21 5.47
C GLU A 355 13.16 -13.44 4.52
N THR A 356 13.43 -13.60 3.20
CA THR A 356 12.52 -13.05 2.18
C THR A 356 11.20 -13.81 2.19
N THR A 357 10.09 -13.12 2.28
CA THR A 357 8.75 -13.69 2.14
C THR A 357 8.37 -13.78 0.66
N GLN A 358 8.22 -14.99 0.13
CA GLN A 358 7.80 -15.21 -1.27
C GLN A 358 6.29 -15.48 -1.37
N THR A 359 5.68 -15.95 -0.30
CA THR A 359 4.27 -16.34 -0.22
C THR A 359 3.66 -15.74 1.04
N ASP A 360 2.43 -15.25 0.93
CA ASP A 360 1.63 -14.87 2.10
C ASP A 360 1.09 -16.13 2.81
N GLU A 361 0.75 -16.01 4.08
CA GLU A 361 0.18 -17.13 4.86
C GLU A 361 -1.28 -17.44 4.46
N LEU A 362 -1.93 -16.61 3.66
CA LEU A 362 -3.27 -16.89 3.11
C LEU A 362 -3.27 -17.81 1.88
N TRP A 363 -2.08 -18.22 1.35
CA TRP A 363 -1.96 -19.05 0.15
C TRP A 363 -2.02 -20.54 0.41
#